data_5a984782b8f2c2fb6e967d7da7005de9
#
_entry.id   5a984782b8f2c2fb6e967d7da7005de9
#
_cell.length_a   1.000
_cell.length_b   1.000
_cell.length_c   1.000
_cell.angle_alpha   90.00
_cell.angle_beta   90.00
_cell.angle_gamma   90.00
#
_symmetry.space_group_name_H-M   'P 1'
#
loop_
_entity.id
_entity.type
_entity.pdbx_description
1 polymer ?
#
loop_
_entity_poly.entity_id
_entity_poly.type
_entity_poly.pdbx_seq_one_letter_code
_entity_poly.pdbx_strand_id
1 'polypeptide(L)'
;MSGSPQSAQAIEASNGLAIEGHSIDYIPENERHAKLSSQGPFWFLGNFHFFTISIGFVGPSLGLSALWTMLAGALGIMFGTIFMAFHGSQGPEMGLPQMIQSRAQFGYRGVILALMATMFVFVGFNVVNISLIMNGLEHVFGIDPTIVAVAVVLIGALLSIYGHDLMHKAFKWALLATLPLYALVTIALMFGAGQEGVTPATDLGFSWIAFATLFAIGASYNISYAPYVSDYSRYLPKNTSRPKLIAAVFIGASLSGGWMIGLGAWLAQQLKAADALVALNQVGSSMIPGLGNVLVIVSVAGFLPIIALNTYSAMLTLLTGVDSIKKITPTPRARVMSISAISVILLTCVLSIKGDGIALLNTFLVLLLYFLVPWTAVNLVDYFFVRKGRYAIPHFFTPKGIYGAWQFRGIVSYLIGFAAMVPFFYIFDAAAGKEVFVGPLARMLEGVDIAWLVGLLVSGLTYYLLSRSIDLEYERRIIDSITESDIVSMAHQSVEEGR
;
A
#
# COMPACT_ATOMS: atom_id res chain seq x y z
N MET A 1 32.20 12.18 35.50
CA MET A 1 31.95 11.14 34.48
C MET A 1 30.45 11.17 34.16
N SER A 2 30.07 12.05 33.26
CA SER A 2 28.69 12.22 32.80
C SER A 2 28.54 11.37 31.53
N GLY A 3 27.86 10.24 31.65
CA GLY A 3 27.49 9.42 30.50
C GLY A 3 26.55 10.21 29.60
N SER A 4 26.89 10.34 28.32
CA SER A 4 26.08 11.04 27.32
C SER A 4 24.71 10.38 27.14
N PRO A 5 23.63 11.14 26.86
CA PRO A 5 22.29 10.58 26.62
C PRO A 5 22.22 9.55 25.46
N GLN A 6 23.22 9.59 24.56
CA GLN A 6 23.32 8.65 23.42
C GLN A 6 23.59 7.19 23.83
N SER A 7 24.18 6.94 25.01
CA SER A 7 24.45 5.59 25.49
C SER A 7 23.19 4.88 26.02
N ALA A 8 22.22 5.63 26.53
CA ALA A 8 20.95 5.07 27.02
C ALA A 8 20.03 4.64 25.86
N GLN A 9 19.94 5.45 24.80
CA GLN A 9 19.15 5.12 23.60
C GLN A 9 19.71 3.91 22.82
N ALA A 10 21.06 3.78 22.77
CA ALA A 10 21.71 2.63 22.13
C ALA A 10 21.50 1.32 22.91
N ILE A 11 21.37 1.39 24.26
CA ILE A 11 21.12 0.21 25.11
C ILE A 11 19.64 -0.23 25.03
N GLU A 12 18.69 0.71 24.91
CA GLU A 12 17.27 0.39 24.71
C GLU A 12 17.00 -0.24 23.34
N ALA A 13 17.68 0.21 22.27
CA ALA A 13 17.59 -0.39 20.93
C ALA A 13 18.06 -1.86 20.89
N SER A 14 18.91 -2.30 21.82
CA SER A 14 19.41 -3.68 21.89
C SER A 14 18.36 -4.70 22.36
N ASN A 15 17.30 -4.28 23.04
CA ASN A 15 16.30 -5.18 23.66
C ASN A 15 15.04 -5.43 22.80
N GLY A 16 14.94 -4.88 21.59
CA GLY A 16 13.89 -5.24 20.62
C GLY A 16 12.46 -4.81 20.94
N LEU A 17 12.23 -4.05 22.01
CA LEU A 17 10.92 -3.56 22.48
C LEU A 17 10.85 -2.04 22.61
N ALA A 18 11.86 -1.30 22.14
CA ALA A 18 11.84 0.17 22.14
C ALA A 18 10.85 0.68 21.08
N ILE A 19 10.08 1.70 21.43
CA ILE A 19 9.22 2.41 20.47
C ILE A 19 10.13 3.14 19.49
N GLU A 20 9.89 3.01 18.19
CA GLU A 20 10.66 3.68 17.15
C GLU A 20 10.71 5.20 17.35
N GLY A 21 11.92 5.78 17.30
CA GLY A 21 12.14 7.20 17.52
C GLY A 21 11.78 8.09 16.34
N HIS A 22 11.91 7.57 15.11
CA HIS A 22 11.62 8.32 13.88
C HIS A 22 10.16 8.16 13.45
N SER A 23 9.55 9.27 13.03
CA SER A 23 8.20 9.29 12.46
C SER A 23 8.21 9.98 11.09
N ILE A 24 7.92 11.28 11.04
CA ILE A 24 7.89 12.06 9.78
C ILE A 24 9.21 12.79 9.52
N ASP A 25 10.16 12.69 10.40
CA ASP A 25 11.48 13.32 10.36
C ASP A 25 12.45 12.63 9.38
N TYR A 26 13.53 13.34 9.08
CA TYR A 26 14.63 12.83 8.26
C TYR A 26 15.44 11.79 9.03
N ILE A 27 15.82 10.71 8.35
CA ILE A 27 16.72 9.70 8.91
C ILE A 27 18.14 10.04 8.48
N PRO A 28 19.05 10.37 9.43
CA PRO A 28 20.46 10.64 9.14
C PRO A 28 21.15 9.46 8.45
N GLU A 29 22.13 9.73 7.60
CA GLU A 29 22.80 8.67 6.81
C GLU A 29 23.47 7.61 7.69
N ASN A 30 24.01 8.00 8.84
CA ASN A 30 24.63 7.09 9.80
C ASN A 30 23.64 6.16 10.54
N GLU A 31 22.35 6.44 10.48
CA GLU A 31 21.30 5.62 11.07
C GLU A 31 20.61 4.70 10.05
N ARG A 32 20.98 4.78 8.77
CA ARG A 32 20.41 3.97 7.68
C ARG A 32 21.12 2.62 7.59
N HIS A 33 20.56 1.63 8.22
CA HIS A 33 21.14 0.29 8.40
C HIS A 33 20.46 -0.84 7.61
N ALA A 34 19.36 -0.56 6.90
CA ALA A 34 18.65 -1.57 6.12
C ALA A 34 19.50 -2.09 4.94
N LYS A 35 19.24 -3.32 4.52
CA LYS A 35 19.98 -3.99 3.44
C LYS A 35 19.11 -4.06 2.18
N LEU A 36 19.70 -3.79 1.02
CA LEU A 36 19.04 -3.92 -0.27
C LEU A 36 18.47 -5.35 -0.48
N SER A 37 19.19 -6.38 -0.03
CA SER A 37 18.76 -7.78 -0.15
C SER A 37 17.48 -8.12 0.62
N SER A 38 17.08 -7.29 1.60
CA SER A 38 15.81 -7.50 2.31
C SER A 38 14.59 -6.97 1.56
N GLN A 39 14.78 -6.09 0.57
CA GLN A 39 13.66 -5.44 -0.12
C GLN A 39 12.85 -6.42 -1.00
N GLY A 40 13.52 -7.32 -1.71
CA GLY A 40 12.82 -8.34 -2.51
C GLY A 40 11.91 -9.24 -1.66
N PRO A 41 12.43 -9.93 -0.62
CA PRO A 41 11.61 -10.73 0.29
C PRO A 41 10.53 -9.93 1.02
N PHE A 42 10.81 -8.69 1.42
CA PHE A 42 9.83 -7.83 2.09
C PHE A 42 8.63 -7.55 1.17
N TRP A 43 8.86 -7.11 -0.06
CA TRP A 43 7.80 -6.82 -1.01
C TRP A 43 7.21 -8.07 -1.65
N PHE A 44 7.92 -9.21 -1.63
CA PHE A 44 7.33 -10.51 -1.95
C PHE A 44 6.22 -10.82 -0.94
N LEU A 45 6.46 -10.70 0.36
CA LEU A 45 5.43 -10.92 1.36
C LEU A 45 4.32 -9.86 1.31
N GLY A 46 4.62 -8.64 0.85
CA GLY A 46 3.63 -7.59 0.65
C GLY A 46 2.41 -8.02 -0.18
N ASN A 47 2.59 -8.98 -1.10
CA ASN A 47 1.51 -9.56 -1.90
C ASN A 47 1.28 -11.07 -1.65
N PHE A 48 2.10 -11.72 -0.80
CA PHE A 48 2.05 -13.16 -0.57
C PHE A 48 1.15 -13.52 0.62
N HIS A 49 -0.15 -13.31 0.46
CA HIS A 49 -1.14 -13.54 1.50
C HIS A 49 -2.54 -13.75 0.92
N PHE A 50 -3.48 -14.22 1.75
CA PHE A 50 -4.82 -14.60 1.33
C PHE A 50 -5.66 -13.44 0.74
N PHE A 51 -5.39 -12.18 1.10
CA PHE A 51 -6.05 -11.04 0.45
C PHE A 51 -5.77 -11.02 -1.07
N THR A 52 -4.52 -11.24 -1.48
CA THR A 52 -4.17 -11.29 -2.90
C THR A 52 -4.79 -12.52 -3.58
N ILE A 53 -4.94 -13.64 -2.85
CA ILE A 53 -5.73 -14.80 -3.30
C ILE A 53 -7.18 -14.36 -3.54
N SER A 54 -7.78 -13.57 -2.65
CA SER A 54 -9.16 -13.06 -2.80
C SER A 54 -9.35 -12.19 -4.05
N ILE A 55 -8.33 -11.44 -4.49
CA ILE A 55 -8.37 -10.72 -5.78
C ILE A 55 -8.57 -11.70 -6.94
N GLY A 56 -7.97 -12.89 -6.88
CA GLY A 56 -8.16 -13.94 -7.88
C GLY A 56 -9.60 -14.45 -7.98
N PHE A 57 -10.43 -14.30 -6.95
CA PHE A 57 -11.85 -14.67 -6.96
C PHE A 57 -12.70 -13.70 -7.81
N VAL A 58 -12.23 -12.46 -7.98
CA VAL A 58 -12.98 -11.44 -8.72
C VAL A 58 -13.14 -11.83 -10.20
N GLY A 59 -12.13 -12.39 -10.84
CA GLY A 59 -12.22 -12.78 -12.26
C GLY A 59 -13.35 -13.80 -12.53
N PRO A 60 -13.36 -14.96 -11.86
CA PRO A 60 -14.45 -15.92 -11.99
C PRO A 60 -15.84 -15.36 -11.63
N SER A 61 -15.93 -14.44 -10.66
CA SER A 61 -17.21 -13.77 -10.35
C SER A 61 -17.73 -12.86 -11.47
N LEU A 62 -16.81 -12.41 -12.35
CA LEU A 62 -17.12 -11.64 -13.57
C LEU A 62 -17.26 -12.53 -14.83
N GLY A 63 -17.25 -13.86 -14.68
CA GLY A 63 -17.34 -14.80 -15.80
C GLY A 63 -16.01 -15.08 -16.52
N LEU A 64 -14.87 -14.62 -16.00
CA LEU A 64 -13.55 -14.83 -16.58
C LEU A 64 -12.97 -16.17 -16.11
N SER A 65 -12.42 -16.98 -17.03
CA SER A 65 -11.77 -18.23 -16.62
C SER A 65 -10.52 -18.01 -15.79
N ALA A 66 -10.08 -19.03 -15.02
CA ALA A 66 -8.90 -18.92 -14.15
C ALA A 66 -7.64 -18.51 -14.93
N LEU A 67 -7.44 -19.02 -16.14
CA LEU A 67 -6.29 -18.65 -16.96
C LEU A 67 -6.29 -17.17 -17.33
N TRP A 68 -7.41 -16.66 -17.81
CA TRP A 68 -7.55 -15.25 -18.18
C TRP A 68 -7.50 -14.32 -16.96
N THR A 69 -8.05 -14.78 -15.84
CA THR A 69 -7.94 -14.11 -14.54
C THR A 69 -6.49 -13.97 -14.10
N MET A 70 -5.73 -15.06 -14.14
CA MET A 70 -4.29 -15.06 -13.80
C MET A 70 -3.50 -14.11 -14.71
N LEU A 71 -3.73 -14.15 -16.02
CA LEU A 71 -3.03 -13.28 -16.97
C LEU A 71 -3.38 -11.81 -16.75
N ALA A 72 -4.66 -11.46 -16.65
CA ALA A 72 -5.09 -10.09 -16.41
C ALA A 72 -4.55 -9.55 -15.08
N GLY A 73 -4.69 -10.34 -14.01
CA GLY A 73 -4.22 -9.97 -12.69
C GLY A 73 -2.70 -9.83 -12.60
N ALA A 74 -1.94 -10.78 -13.16
CA ALA A 74 -0.48 -10.71 -13.19
C ALA A 74 0.03 -9.49 -13.98
N LEU A 75 -0.54 -9.23 -15.16
CA LEU A 75 -0.19 -8.04 -15.95
C LEU A 75 -0.55 -6.75 -15.22
N GLY A 76 -1.71 -6.70 -14.55
CA GLY A 76 -2.11 -5.57 -13.73
C GLY A 76 -1.15 -5.34 -12.56
N ILE A 77 -0.82 -6.40 -11.80
CA ILE A 77 0.18 -6.36 -10.72
C ILE A 77 1.52 -5.83 -11.23
N MET A 78 2.04 -6.39 -12.32
CA MET A 78 3.31 -5.94 -12.90
C MET A 78 3.26 -4.47 -13.27
N PHE A 79 2.19 -4.03 -13.91
CA PHE A 79 2.00 -2.62 -14.27
C PHE A 79 1.98 -1.71 -13.04
N GLY A 80 1.18 -2.02 -12.03
CA GLY A 80 1.12 -1.26 -10.77
C GLY A 80 2.45 -1.25 -10.02
N THR A 81 3.17 -2.37 -10.05
CA THR A 81 4.49 -2.51 -9.40
C THR A 81 5.56 -1.62 -10.04
N ILE A 82 5.47 -1.28 -11.33
CA ILE A 82 6.37 -0.29 -11.94
C ILE A 82 6.33 1.01 -11.14
N PHE A 83 5.14 1.56 -10.92
CA PHE A 83 4.99 2.82 -10.17
C PHE A 83 5.46 2.68 -8.73
N MET A 84 5.07 1.63 -8.04
CA MET A 84 5.53 1.31 -6.69
C MET A 84 7.06 1.27 -6.61
N ALA A 85 7.72 0.55 -7.50
CA ALA A 85 9.18 0.36 -7.49
C ALA A 85 9.93 1.67 -7.76
N PHE A 86 9.40 2.51 -8.66
CA PHE A 86 9.97 3.82 -8.92
C PHE A 86 9.83 4.77 -7.72
N HIS A 87 8.70 4.77 -7.02
CA HIS A 87 8.55 5.50 -5.76
C HIS A 87 9.51 4.96 -4.69
N GLY A 88 9.64 3.64 -4.55
CA GLY A 88 10.57 3.03 -3.60
C GLY A 88 12.03 3.46 -3.79
N SER A 89 12.42 3.81 -5.01
CA SER A 89 13.77 4.28 -5.31
C SER A 89 14.08 5.68 -4.77
N GLN A 90 13.08 6.44 -4.34
CA GLN A 90 13.24 7.80 -3.80
C GLN A 90 13.68 7.79 -2.34
N GLY A 91 13.29 6.75 -1.57
CA GLY A 91 13.54 6.66 -0.13
C GLY A 91 15.00 6.78 0.27
N PRO A 92 15.95 6.02 -0.30
CA PRO A 92 17.36 6.10 0.05
C PRO A 92 17.98 7.49 -0.21
N GLU A 93 17.57 8.17 -1.26
CA GLU A 93 18.09 9.47 -1.63
C GLU A 93 17.59 10.55 -0.68
N MET A 94 16.32 10.52 -0.32
CA MET A 94 15.69 11.59 0.46
C MET A 94 15.68 11.33 1.97
N GLY A 95 15.71 10.08 2.42
CA GLY A 95 15.66 9.74 3.86
C GLY A 95 14.34 10.12 4.54
N LEU A 96 13.27 10.30 3.78
CA LEU A 96 11.99 10.84 4.22
C LEU A 96 10.83 9.90 3.88
N PRO A 97 9.73 9.94 4.64
CA PRO A 97 8.48 9.28 4.25
C PRO A 97 7.93 9.85 2.94
N GLN A 98 7.23 9.01 2.17
CA GLN A 98 6.71 9.36 0.84
C GLN A 98 5.82 10.61 0.85
N MET A 99 4.99 10.79 1.86
CA MET A 99 4.08 11.92 1.93
C MET A 99 4.78 13.23 2.27
N ILE A 100 5.87 13.21 3.04
CA ILE A 100 6.74 14.39 3.24
C ILE A 100 7.40 14.78 1.91
N GLN A 101 7.89 13.81 1.13
CA GLN A 101 8.48 14.05 -0.20
C GLN A 101 7.49 14.75 -1.13
N SER A 102 6.20 14.44 -1.02
CA SER A 102 5.14 15.05 -1.84
C SER A 102 4.94 16.55 -1.60
N ARG A 103 5.53 17.12 -0.54
CA ARG A 103 5.53 18.58 -0.29
C ARG A 103 6.28 19.37 -1.37
N ALA A 104 7.21 18.75 -2.11
CA ALA A 104 7.86 19.41 -3.24
C ALA A 104 6.88 19.75 -4.35
N GLN A 105 5.93 18.85 -4.63
CA GLN A 105 4.96 18.98 -5.72
C GLN A 105 3.70 19.75 -5.31
N PHE A 106 3.26 19.58 -4.06
CA PHE A 106 1.97 20.11 -3.58
C PHE A 106 2.12 21.32 -2.63
N GLY A 107 3.31 21.53 -2.07
CA GLY A 107 3.58 22.51 -1.02
C GLY A 107 3.32 21.97 0.38
N TYR A 108 3.80 22.69 1.40
CA TYR A 108 3.74 22.29 2.81
C TYR A 108 2.30 21.99 3.28
N ARG A 109 1.32 22.83 2.89
CA ARG A 109 -0.11 22.67 3.21
C ARG A 109 -0.87 21.95 2.10
N GLY A 110 -0.51 22.20 0.84
CA GLY A 110 -1.21 21.64 -0.31
C GLY A 110 -1.13 20.11 -0.40
N VAL A 111 -0.14 19.51 0.25
CA VAL A 111 0.00 18.05 0.36
C VAL A 111 -1.21 17.38 1.04
N ILE A 112 -2.04 18.13 1.79
CA ILE A 112 -3.26 17.61 2.43
C ILE A 112 -4.17 16.93 1.39
N LEU A 113 -4.21 17.41 0.15
CA LEU A 113 -4.96 16.77 -0.93
C LEU A 113 -4.51 15.31 -1.15
N ALA A 114 -3.19 15.09 -1.28
CA ALA A 114 -2.61 13.76 -1.43
C ALA A 114 -2.77 12.92 -0.16
N LEU A 115 -2.68 13.55 1.02
CA LEU A 115 -2.85 12.87 2.32
C LEU A 115 -4.27 12.34 2.53
N MET A 116 -5.29 13.05 2.06
CA MET A 116 -6.68 12.55 2.10
C MET A 116 -6.84 11.29 1.25
N ALA A 117 -6.31 11.29 0.02
CA ALA A 117 -6.31 10.11 -0.83
C ALA A 117 -5.56 8.93 -0.17
N THR A 118 -4.39 9.19 0.41
CA THR A 118 -3.57 8.18 1.07
C THR A 118 -4.22 7.64 2.35
N MET A 119 -4.88 8.48 3.13
CA MET A 119 -5.64 8.04 4.30
C MET A 119 -6.80 7.11 3.90
N PHE A 120 -7.51 7.44 2.81
CA PHE A 120 -8.53 6.55 2.24
C PHE A 120 -7.94 5.18 1.85
N VAL A 121 -6.71 5.15 1.30
CA VAL A 121 -5.99 3.91 1.00
C VAL A 121 -5.81 3.06 2.25
N PHE A 122 -5.18 3.60 3.29
CA PHE A 122 -4.79 2.81 4.47
C PHE A 122 -5.99 2.36 5.31
N VAL A 123 -6.94 3.27 5.54
CA VAL A 123 -8.16 2.93 6.27
C VAL A 123 -8.99 1.94 5.47
N GLY A 124 -9.20 2.19 4.18
CA GLY A 124 -9.99 1.33 3.32
C GLY A 124 -9.41 -0.08 3.19
N PHE A 125 -8.07 -0.20 2.98
CA PHE A 125 -7.44 -1.52 2.98
C PHE A 125 -7.67 -2.27 4.28
N ASN A 126 -7.47 -1.63 5.42
CA ASN A 126 -7.67 -2.32 6.70
C ASN A 126 -9.14 -2.67 6.95
N VAL A 127 -10.09 -1.85 6.50
CA VAL A 127 -11.52 -2.19 6.56
C VAL A 127 -11.80 -3.46 5.74
N VAL A 128 -11.35 -3.50 4.48
CA VAL A 128 -11.54 -4.68 3.62
C VAL A 128 -10.81 -5.90 4.16
N ASN A 129 -9.56 -5.73 4.61
CA ASN A 129 -8.74 -6.79 5.18
C ASN A 129 -9.42 -7.45 6.38
N ILE A 130 -9.91 -6.64 7.31
CA ILE A 130 -10.57 -7.12 8.54
C ILE A 130 -11.90 -7.78 8.17
N SER A 131 -12.66 -7.22 7.21
CA SER A 131 -13.91 -7.83 6.74
C SER A 131 -13.70 -9.21 6.14
N LEU A 132 -12.65 -9.41 5.34
CA LEU A 132 -12.30 -10.73 4.78
C LEU A 132 -11.89 -11.72 5.89
N ILE A 133 -11.17 -11.28 6.91
CA ILE A 133 -10.82 -12.13 8.06
C ILE A 133 -12.07 -12.50 8.84
N MET A 134 -12.95 -11.53 9.10
CA MET A 134 -14.21 -11.76 9.82
C MET A 134 -15.05 -12.82 9.12
N ASN A 135 -15.31 -12.63 7.82
CA ASN A 135 -16.12 -13.56 7.03
C ASN A 135 -15.49 -14.96 6.99
N GLY A 136 -14.20 -15.04 6.71
CA GLY A 136 -13.52 -16.34 6.63
C GLY A 136 -13.48 -17.09 7.98
N LEU A 137 -13.23 -16.43 9.10
CA LEU A 137 -13.21 -17.06 10.42
C LEU A 137 -14.63 -17.43 10.93
N GLU A 138 -15.63 -16.63 10.56
CA GLU A 138 -17.04 -16.98 10.81
C GLU A 138 -17.42 -18.24 10.06
N HIS A 139 -17.14 -18.32 8.74
CA HIS A 139 -17.48 -19.48 7.92
C HIS A 139 -16.75 -20.76 8.35
N VAL A 140 -15.46 -20.66 8.71
CA VAL A 140 -14.65 -21.85 9.03
C VAL A 140 -14.81 -22.29 10.48
N PHE A 141 -14.86 -21.37 11.44
CA PHE A 141 -14.83 -21.68 12.88
C PHE A 141 -16.08 -21.24 13.63
N GLY A 142 -17.01 -20.51 13.01
CA GLY A 142 -18.20 -19.95 13.69
C GLY A 142 -17.85 -18.86 14.72
N ILE A 143 -16.69 -18.18 14.59
CA ILE A 143 -16.27 -17.12 15.52
C ILE A 143 -17.06 -15.85 15.22
N ASP A 144 -17.58 -15.22 16.28
CA ASP A 144 -18.31 -13.95 16.14
C ASP A 144 -17.46 -12.88 15.45
N PRO A 145 -17.94 -12.27 14.34
CA PRO A 145 -17.20 -11.28 13.57
C PRO A 145 -16.73 -10.08 14.40
N THR A 146 -17.51 -9.65 15.40
CA THR A 146 -17.14 -8.52 16.26
C THR A 146 -15.90 -8.83 17.10
N ILE A 147 -15.83 -10.04 17.64
CA ILE A 147 -14.65 -10.50 18.42
C ILE A 147 -13.42 -10.50 17.52
N VAL A 148 -13.56 -11.01 16.29
CA VAL A 148 -12.47 -11.02 15.30
C VAL A 148 -12.01 -9.59 14.99
N ALA A 149 -12.94 -8.67 14.69
CA ALA A 149 -12.63 -7.29 14.39
C ALA A 149 -11.83 -6.61 15.51
N VAL A 150 -12.30 -6.74 16.75
CA VAL A 150 -11.64 -6.15 17.93
C VAL A 150 -10.24 -6.73 18.11
N ALA A 151 -10.10 -8.06 18.04
CA ALA A 151 -8.81 -8.73 18.21
C ALA A 151 -7.79 -8.30 17.15
N VAL A 152 -8.20 -8.28 15.87
CA VAL A 152 -7.32 -7.93 14.75
C VAL A 152 -6.90 -6.46 14.81
N VAL A 153 -7.83 -5.54 15.12
CA VAL A 153 -7.50 -4.11 15.28
C VAL A 153 -6.52 -3.89 16.43
N LEU A 154 -6.74 -4.54 17.58
CA LEU A 154 -5.83 -4.41 18.73
C LEU A 154 -4.43 -4.94 18.43
N ILE A 155 -4.32 -6.12 17.81
CA ILE A 155 -3.02 -6.71 17.46
C ILE A 155 -2.31 -5.82 16.42
N GLY A 156 -3.02 -5.34 15.39
CA GLY A 156 -2.49 -4.43 14.39
C GLY A 156 -1.98 -3.12 15.01
N ALA A 157 -2.73 -2.55 15.95
CA ALA A 157 -2.33 -1.35 16.69
C ALA A 157 -1.07 -1.58 17.52
N LEU A 158 -1.00 -2.67 18.28
CA LEU A 158 0.17 -3.01 19.09
C LEU A 158 1.43 -3.18 18.22
N LEU A 159 1.34 -3.95 17.13
CA LEU A 159 2.47 -4.12 16.20
C LEU A 159 2.91 -2.76 15.60
N SER A 160 1.97 -1.86 15.28
CA SER A 160 2.26 -0.54 14.74
C SER A 160 2.93 0.40 15.74
N ILE A 161 2.60 0.29 17.02
CA ILE A 161 3.20 1.10 18.09
C ILE A 161 4.69 0.79 18.24
N TYR A 162 5.08 -0.49 18.22
CA TYR A 162 6.47 -0.90 18.32
C TYR A 162 7.29 -0.60 17.03
N GLY A 163 6.63 -0.46 15.87
CA GLY A 163 7.17 0.14 14.68
C GLY A 163 7.97 -0.78 13.76
N HIS A 164 8.88 -0.15 13.00
CA HIS A 164 9.56 -0.72 11.83
C HIS A 164 10.25 -2.08 12.10
N ASP A 165 11.07 -2.17 13.13
CA ASP A 165 11.89 -3.38 13.36
C ASP A 165 11.09 -4.60 13.76
N LEU A 166 10.05 -4.42 14.59
CA LEU A 166 9.14 -5.51 14.95
C LEU A 166 8.32 -5.96 13.76
N MET A 167 7.85 -5.03 12.93
CA MET A 167 7.15 -5.34 11.69
C MET A 167 8.02 -6.16 10.75
N HIS A 168 9.29 -5.78 10.52
CA HIS A 168 10.21 -6.55 9.69
C HIS A 168 10.44 -7.98 10.20
N LYS A 169 10.57 -8.16 11.51
CA LYS A 169 10.65 -9.49 12.13
C LYS A 169 9.36 -10.29 11.91
N ALA A 170 8.20 -9.67 12.12
CA ALA A 170 6.90 -10.29 11.92
C ALA A 170 6.69 -10.70 10.44
N PHE A 171 7.05 -9.85 9.49
CA PHE A 171 7.03 -10.16 8.05
C PHE A 171 7.92 -11.36 7.72
N LYS A 172 9.14 -11.42 8.27
CA LYS A 172 10.04 -12.56 8.06
C LYS A 172 9.43 -13.88 8.55
N TRP A 173 8.88 -13.90 9.76
CA TRP A 173 8.26 -15.11 10.31
C TRP A 173 6.97 -15.46 9.57
N ALA A 174 6.17 -14.48 9.16
CA ALA A 174 4.99 -14.71 8.34
C ALA A 174 5.36 -15.39 7.01
N LEU A 175 6.41 -14.92 6.32
CA LEU A 175 6.89 -15.53 5.08
C LEU A 175 7.35 -16.97 5.28
N LEU A 176 8.15 -17.22 6.33
CA LEU A 176 8.64 -18.57 6.65
C LEU A 176 7.51 -19.55 6.96
N ALA A 177 6.42 -19.09 7.56
CA ALA A 177 5.26 -19.91 7.86
C ALA A 177 4.33 -20.13 6.65
N THR A 178 4.04 -19.06 5.90
CA THR A 178 3.04 -19.10 4.80
C THR A 178 3.60 -19.68 3.51
N LEU A 179 4.89 -19.43 3.19
CA LEU A 179 5.48 -19.87 1.91
C LEU A 179 5.40 -21.39 1.69
N PRO A 180 5.83 -22.25 2.62
CA PRO A 180 5.73 -23.70 2.42
C PRO A 180 4.28 -24.17 2.34
N LEU A 181 3.38 -23.57 3.12
CA LEU A 181 1.97 -23.95 3.13
C LEU A 181 1.27 -23.59 1.82
N TYR A 182 1.47 -22.38 1.28
CA TYR A 182 0.86 -21.97 0.02
C TYR A 182 1.48 -22.67 -1.19
N ALA A 183 2.78 -22.99 -1.13
CA ALA A 183 3.41 -23.87 -2.12
C ALA A 183 2.80 -25.27 -2.11
N LEU A 184 2.60 -25.84 -0.93
CA LEU A 184 1.96 -27.15 -0.75
C LEU A 184 0.52 -27.14 -1.30
N VAL A 185 -0.27 -26.12 -0.96
CA VAL A 185 -1.65 -25.95 -1.48
C VAL A 185 -1.63 -25.83 -3.00
N THR A 186 -0.73 -25.02 -3.57
CA THR A 186 -0.62 -24.85 -5.02
C THR A 186 -0.32 -26.19 -5.71
N ILE A 187 0.63 -26.96 -5.20
CA ILE A 187 0.98 -28.28 -5.72
C ILE A 187 -0.19 -29.25 -5.57
N ALA A 188 -0.77 -29.34 -4.37
CA ALA A 188 -1.88 -30.24 -4.09
C ALA A 188 -3.09 -29.98 -4.99
N LEU A 189 -3.41 -28.71 -5.24
CA LEU A 189 -4.50 -28.31 -6.11
C LEU A 189 -4.26 -28.74 -7.57
N MET A 190 -3.01 -28.75 -8.05
CA MET A 190 -2.64 -29.28 -9.36
C MET A 190 -2.90 -30.79 -9.49
N PHE A 191 -2.92 -31.51 -8.37
CA PHE A 191 -3.25 -32.95 -8.30
C PHE A 191 -4.71 -33.20 -7.88
N GLY A 192 -5.57 -32.19 -7.89
CA GLY A 192 -7.02 -32.33 -7.66
C GLY A 192 -7.44 -32.30 -6.19
N ALA A 193 -6.58 -31.91 -5.26
CA ALA A 193 -6.96 -31.81 -3.84
C ALA A 193 -8.14 -30.83 -3.66
N GLY A 194 -9.10 -31.21 -2.81
CA GLY A 194 -10.31 -30.44 -2.51
C GLY A 194 -11.39 -30.47 -3.56
N GLN A 195 -11.18 -31.14 -4.70
CA GLN A 195 -12.14 -31.20 -5.82
C GLN A 195 -13.13 -32.35 -5.74
N GLU A 196 -12.99 -33.26 -4.78
CA GLU A 196 -13.88 -34.41 -4.62
C GLU A 196 -15.34 -33.97 -4.39
N GLY A 197 -16.23 -34.43 -5.25
CA GLY A 197 -17.67 -34.08 -5.18
C GLY A 197 -18.03 -32.66 -5.61
N VAL A 198 -17.06 -31.88 -6.06
CA VAL A 198 -17.29 -30.51 -6.55
C VAL A 198 -17.30 -30.50 -8.07
N THR A 199 -18.33 -29.90 -8.67
CA THR A 199 -18.37 -29.64 -10.10
C THR A 199 -17.73 -28.28 -10.37
N PRO A 200 -16.59 -28.19 -11.08
CA PRO A 200 -15.97 -26.93 -11.45
C PRO A 200 -16.93 -26.01 -12.22
N ALA A 201 -16.70 -24.71 -12.19
CA ALA A 201 -17.40 -23.78 -13.04
C ALA A 201 -16.93 -23.95 -14.50
N THR A 202 -17.82 -24.37 -15.39
CA THR A 202 -17.51 -24.66 -16.81
C THR A 202 -17.91 -23.54 -17.75
N ASP A 203 -18.76 -22.62 -17.31
CA ASP A 203 -19.34 -21.54 -18.13
C ASP A 203 -18.45 -20.30 -18.20
N LEU A 204 -17.21 -20.39 -17.66
CA LEU A 204 -16.25 -19.30 -17.62
C LEU A 204 -15.45 -19.24 -18.92
N GLY A 205 -15.27 -18.03 -19.45
CA GLY A 205 -14.61 -17.80 -20.72
C GLY A 205 -13.70 -16.58 -20.72
N PHE A 206 -13.65 -15.91 -21.86
CA PHE A 206 -12.96 -14.64 -22.03
C PHE A 206 -13.98 -13.51 -22.23
N SER A 207 -13.75 -12.41 -21.55
CA SER A 207 -14.43 -11.13 -21.74
C SER A 207 -13.43 -9.99 -21.64
N TRP A 208 -13.40 -9.10 -22.63
CA TRP A 208 -12.52 -7.92 -22.59
C TRP A 208 -12.83 -7.01 -21.42
N ILE A 209 -14.09 -6.84 -21.06
CA ILE A 209 -14.52 -6.02 -19.94
C ILE A 209 -13.99 -6.61 -18.63
N ALA A 210 -14.25 -7.90 -18.39
CA ALA A 210 -13.78 -8.59 -17.21
C ALA A 210 -12.23 -8.62 -17.12
N PHE A 211 -11.54 -8.81 -18.26
CA PHE A 211 -10.09 -8.78 -18.34
C PHE A 211 -9.53 -7.39 -17.99
N ALA A 212 -10.08 -6.33 -18.60
CA ALA A 212 -9.66 -4.96 -18.33
C ALA A 212 -9.94 -4.55 -16.87
N THR A 213 -11.11 -4.95 -16.33
CA THR A 213 -11.47 -4.73 -14.94
C THR A 213 -10.46 -5.38 -13.99
N LEU A 214 -10.14 -6.65 -14.21
CA LEU A 214 -9.17 -7.35 -13.34
C LEU A 214 -7.75 -6.84 -13.51
N PHE A 215 -7.36 -6.45 -14.72
CA PHE A 215 -6.09 -5.74 -14.94
C PHE A 215 -6.04 -4.44 -14.13
N ALA A 216 -7.09 -3.63 -14.18
CA ALA A 216 -7.18 -2.38 -13.42
C ALA A 216 -7.15 -2.62 -11.90
N ILE A 217 -7.83 -3.66 -11.40
CA ILE A 217 -7.80 -4.09 -10.00
C ILE A 217 -6.38 -4.48 -9.58
N GLY A 218 -5.68 -5.31 -10.35
CA GLY A 218 -4.30 -5.70 -10.08
C GLY A 218 -3.34 -4.51 -10.10
N ALA A 219 -3.50 -3.61 -11.08
CA ALA A 219 -2.72 -2.37 -11.17
C ALA A 219 -2.96 -1.46 -9.97
N SER A 220 -4.23 -1.24 -9.60
CA SER A 220 -4.65 -0.47 -8.45
C SER A 220 -4.04 -0.98 -7.16
N TYR A 221 -4.10 -2.30 -6.97
CA TYR A 221 -3.57 -2.95 -5.78
C TYR A 221 -2.09 -2.60 -5.56
N ASN A 222 -1.24 -2.70 -6.57
CA ASN A 222 0.19 -2.41 -6.40
C ASN A 222 0.55 -0.92 -6.52
N ILE A 223 -0.20 -0.10 -7.25
CA ILE A 223 -0.05 1.36 -7.19
C ILE A 223 -0.33 1.87 -5.77
N SER A 224 -1.24 1.22 -5.03
CA SER A 224 -1.58 1.62 -3.68
C SER A 224 -0.44 1.51 -2.66
N TYR A 225 0.63 0.77 -2.98
CA TYR A 225 1.87 0.76 -2.20
C TYR A 225 2.76 1.98 -2.46
N ALA A 226 2.58 2.70 -3.57
CA ALA A 226 3.39 3.87 -3.91
C ALA A 226 3.41 4.95 -2.82
N PRO A 227 2.29 5.28 -2.14
CA PRO A 227 2.27 6.29 -1.08
C PRO A 227 3.13 5.99 0.15
N TYR A 228 3.61 4.78 0.33
CA TYR A 228 4.37 4.39 1.52
C TYR A 228 5.56 3.46 1.28
N VAL A 229 5.86 3.11 0.03
CA VAL A 229 7.03 2.27 -0.26
C VAL A 229 8.33 2.93 0.19
N SER A 230 8.43 4.26 0.12
CA SER A 230 9.57 5.01 0.63
C SER A 230 9.66 5.04 2.15
N ASP A 231 8.58 4.87 2.88
CA ASP A 231 8.57 4.81 4.34
C ASP A 231 9.47 3.67 4.86
N TYR A 232 9.64 2.62 4.06
CA TYR A 232 10.50 1.47 4.36
C TYR A 232 11.86 1.54 3.68
N SER A 233 11.94 2.05 2.45
CA SER A 233 13.20 2.14 1.72
C SER A 233 14.08 3.31 2.21
N ARG A 234 13.56 4.29 2.93
CA ARG A 234 14.32 5.43 3.51
C ARG A 234 15.39 5.01 4.52
N TYR A 235 15.30 3.79 5.05
CA TYR A 235 16.32 3.20 5.95
C TYR A 235 17.49 2.57 5.21
N LEU A 236 17.46 2.52 3.89
CA LEU A 236 18.58 2.07 3.06
C LEU A 236 19.65 3.16 2.96
N PRO A 237 20.94 2.78 2.89
CA PRO A 237 22.03 3.73 2.64
C PRO A 237 21.80 4.56 1.37
N LYS A 238 22.20 5.84 1.38
CA LYS A 238 22.00 6.78 0.26
C LYS A 238 22.65 6.31 -1.04
N ASN A 239 23.78 5.62 -0.94
CA ASN A 239 24.50 5.05 -2.08
C ASN A 239 23.87 3.75 -2.63
N THR A 240 22.68 3.35 -2.17
CA THR A 240 21.98 2.17 -2.67
C THR A 240 21.70 2.28 -4.17
N SER A 241 22.09 1.26 -4.92
CA SER A 241 21.88 1.23 -6.38
C SER A 241 20.40 1.29 -6.73
N ARG A 242 19.96 2.42 -7.33
CA ARG A 242 18.57 2.66 -7.74
C ARG A 242 18.02 1.55 -8.65
N PRO A 243 18.71 1.11 -9.73
CA PRO A 243 18.19 0.04 -10.60
C PRO A 243 18.02 -1.30 -9.85
N LYS A 244 18.95 -1.63 -8.94
CA LYS A 244 18.85 -2.87 -8.16
C LYS A 244 17.69 -2.82 -7.17
N LEU A 245 17.42 -1.65 -6.57
CA LEU A 245 16.29 -1.46 -5.68
C LEU A 245 14.96 -1.57 -6.44
N ILE A 246 14.83 -0.89 -7.59
CA ILE A 246 13.66 -1.00 -8.46
C ILE A 246 13.43 -2.46 -8.86
N ALA A 247 14.48 -3.18 -9.29
CA ALA A 247 14.38 -4.59 -9.66
C ALA A 247 13.96 -5.47 -8.47
N ALA A 248 14.50 -5.25 -7.27
CA ALA A 248 14.16 -6.03 -6.08
C ALA A 248 12.69 -5.84 -5.68
N VAL A 249 12.19 -4.61 -5.67
CA VAL A 249 10.77 -4.31 -5.40
C VAL A 249 9.88 -4.90 -6.48
N PHE A 250 10.23 -4.67 -7.76
CA PHE A 250 9.44 -5.13 -8.90
C PHE A 250 9.31 -6.65 -8.94
N ILE A 251 10.43 -7.38 -8.83
CA ILE A 251 10.43 -8.84 -8.88
C ILE A 251 9.70 -9.41 -7.66
N GLY A 252 9.99 -8.90 -6.45
CA GLY A 252 9.36 -9.39 -5.23
C GLY A 252 7.85 -9.28 -5.28
N ALA A 253 7.32 -8.09 -5.51
CA ALA A 253 5.88 -7.84 -5.50
C ALA A 253 5.15 -8.48 -6.71
N SER A 254 5.75 -8.45 -7.91
CA SER A 254 5.12 -9.01 -9.10
C SER A 254 5.03 -10.54 -9.05
N LEU A 255 6.09 -11.20 -8.60
CA LEU A 255 6.13 -12.67 -8.54
C LEU A 255 5.09 -13.21 -7.56
N SER A 256 5.04 -12.66 -6.35
CA SER A 256 4.09 -13.09 -5.34
C SER A 256 2.65 -12.72 -5.70
N GLY A 257 2.42 -11.50 -6.22
CA GLY A 257 1.09 -11.06 -6.61
C GLY A 257 0.50 -11.90 -7.74
N GLY A 258 1.29 -12.17 -8.78
CA GLY A 258 0.89 -13.05 -9.89
C GLY A 258 0.58 -14.47 -9.42
N TRP A 259 1.43 -15.04 -8.55
CA TRP A 259 1.19 -16.36 -7.97
C TRP A 259 -0.11 -16.41 -7.16
N MET A 260 -0.31 -15.47 -6.24
CA MET A 260 -1.48 -15.48 -5.36
C MET A 260 -2.79 -15.23 -6.13
N ILE A 261 -2.81 -14.32 -7.10
CA ILE A 261 -4.00 -14.13 -7.96
C ILE A 261 -4.27 -15.40 -8.78
N GLY A 262 -3.25 -16.03 -9.33
CA GLY A 262 -3.41 -17.29 -10.07
C GLY A 262 -3.95 -18.41 -9.21
N LEU A 263 -3.45 -18.56 -7.97
CA LEU A 263 -3.96 -19.52 -7.00
C LEU A 263 -5.43 -19.22 -6.67
N GLY A 264 -5.78 -17.96 -6.41
CA GLY A 264 -7.14 -17.55 -6.11
C GLY A 264 -8.11 -17.79 -7.26
N ALA A 265 -7.70 -17.49 -8.49
CA ALA A 265 -8.50 -17.74 -9.69
C ALA A 265 -8.80 -19.24 -9.88
N TRP A 266 -7.81 -20.08 -9.64
CA TRP A 266 -7.96 -21.54 -9.72
C TRP A 266 -8.87 -22.06 -8.60
N LEU A 267 -8.65 -21.64 -7.34
CA LEU A 267 -9.50 -22.00 -6.21
C LEU A 267 -10.98 -21.63 -6.47
N ALA A 268 -11.23 -20.41 -6.93
CA ALA A 268 -12.58 -19.94 -7.23
C ALA A 268 -13.27 -20.74 -8.34
N GLN A 269 -12.54 -21.05 -9.41
CA GLN A 269 -13.09 -21.83 -10.54
C GLN A 269 -13.33 -23.30 -10.17
N GLN A 270 -12.40 -23.93 -9.45
CA GLN A 270 -12.45 -25.37 -9.16
C GLN A 270 -13.36 -25.71 -7.98
N LEU A 271 -13.33 -24.88 -6.91
CA LEU A 271 -14.00 -25.23 -5.66
C LEU A 271 -15.34 -24.54 -5.45
N LYS A 272 -15.63 -23.46 -6.17
CA LYS A 272 -16.82 -22.60 -5.94
C LYS A 272 -16.96 -22.16 -4.47
N ALA A 273 -15.82 -21.98 -3.78
CA ALA A 273 -15.80 -21.56 -2.38
C ALA A 273 -16.27 -20.10 -2.25
N ALA A 274 -16.85 -19.76 -1.10
CA ALA A 274 -17.36 -18.42 -0.82
C ALA A 274 -16.23 -17.37 -0.75
N ASP A 275 -15.09 -17.75 -0.20
CA ASP A 275 -13.92 -16.88 -0.04
C ASP A 275 -12.60 -17.67 -0.02
N ALA A 276 -11.48 -16.95 0.01
CA ALA A 276 -10.14 -17.54 -0.04
C ALA A 276 -9.82 -18.40 1.20
N LEU A 277 -10.27 -18.03 2.41
CA LEU A 277 -9.98 -18.79 3.62
C LEU A 277 -10.77 -20.09 3.66
N VAL A 278 -12.04 -20.08 3.21
CA VAL A 278 -12.87 -21.30 3.05
C VAL A 278 -12.23 -22.24 2.03
N ALA A 279 -11.75 -21.72 0.89
CA ALA A 279 -11.10 -22.54 -0.13
C ALA A 279 -9.80 -23.17 0.39
N LEU A 280 -8.96 -22.41 1.10
CA LEU A 280 -7.74 -22.91 1.72
C LEU A 280 -8.03 -23.99 2.77
N ASN A 281 -9.09 -23.80 3.58
CA ASN A 281 -9.56 -24.81 4.54
C ASN A 281 -9.99 -26.11 3.83
N GLN A 282 -10.77 -25.99 2.76
CA GLN A 282 -11.26 -27.14 1.99
C GLN A 282 -10.09 -27.95 1.40
N VAL A 283 -9.14 -27.29 0.72
CA VAL A 283 -7.97 -28.00 0.15
C VAL A 283 -7.12 -28.64 1.23
N GLY A 284 -6.81 -27.94 2.32
CA GLY A 284 -6.00 -28.48 3.41
C GLY A 284 -6.67 -29.68 4.10
N SER A 285 -7.96 -29.59 4.35
CA SER A 285 -8.73 -30.65 5.01
C SER A 285 -8.88 -31.92 4.14
N SER A 286 -8.88 -31.78 2.80
CA SER A 286 -8.89 -32.92 1.88
C SER A 286 -7.54 -33.64 1.82
N MET A 287 -6.44 -32.98 2.18
CA MET A 287 -5.11 -33.57 2.18
C MET A 287 -4.81 -34.30 3.48
N ILE A 288 -5.00 -33.61 4.60
CA ILE A 288 -4.71 -34.15 5.95
C ILE A 288 -5.75 -33.57 6.92
N PRO A 289 -6.40 -34.41 7.74
CA PRO A 289 -7.32 -33.94 8.77
C PRO A 289 -6.70 -32.85 9.65
N GLY A 290 -7.35 -31.72 9.77
CA GLY A 290 -6.89 -30.55 10.55
C GLY A 290 -5.94 -29.59 9.83
N LEU A 291 -5.33 -29.96 8.70
CA LEU A 291 -4.42 -29.08 7.96
C LEU A 291 -5.15 -27.83 7.43
N GLY A 292 -6.42 -27.95 7.04
CA GLY A 292 -7.23 -26.80 6.62
C GLY A 292 -7.33 -25.74 7.71
N ASN A 293 -7.57 -26.13 8.95
CA ASN A 293 -7.61 -25.20 10.09
C ASN A 293 -6.26 -24.51 10.30
N VAL A 294 -5.15 -25.27 10.20
CA VAL A 294 -3.80 -24.72 10.30
C VAL A 294 -3.55 -23.70 9.20
N LEU A 295 -3.94 -23.98 7.95
CA LEU A 295 -3.82 -23.07 6.83
C LEU A 295 -4.55 -21.75 7.10
N VAL A 296 -5.78 -21.80 7.59
CA VAL A 296 -6.56 -20.59 7.91
C VAL A 296 -5.89 -19.77 9.02
N ILE A 297 -5.53 -20.43 10.14
CA ILE A 297 -4.88 -19.76 11.27
C ILE A 297 -3.56 -19.11 10.85
N VAL A 298 -2.70 -19.83 10.12
CA VAL A 298 -1.41 -19.31 9.65
C VAL A 298 -1.61 -18.20 8.63
N SER A 299 -2.62 -18.29 7.75
CA SER A 299 -2.94 -17.24 6.78
C SER A 299 -3.37 -15.95 7.48
N VAL A 300 -4.24 -16.03 8.48
CA VAL A 300 -4.67 -14.87 9.26
C VAL A 300 -3.52 -14.30 10.08
N ALA A 301 -2.78 -15.12 10.81
CA ALA A 301 -1.63 -14.70 11.61
C ALA A 301 -0.55 -14.05 10.72
N GLY A 302 -0.26 -14.64 9.57
CA GLY A 302 0.70 -14.13 8.58
C GLY A 302 0.28 -12.80 7.95
N PHE A 303 -1.00 -12.46 8.02
CA PHE A 303 -1.54 -11.22 7.47
C PHE A 303 -1.58 -10.05 8.48
N LEU A 304 -1.49 -10.31 9.77
CA LEU A 304 -1.49 -9.26 10.81
C LEU A 304 -0.39 -8.20 10.61
N PRO A 305 0.84 -8.54 10.17
CA PRO A 305 1.85 -7.52 9.83
C PRO A 305 1.42 -6.55 8.73
N ILE A 306 0.60 -6.98 7.77
CA ILE A 306 0.06 -6.09 6.71
C ILE A 306 -0.91 -5.06 7.31
N ILE A 307 -1.78 -5.49 8.22
CA ILE A 307 -2.70 -4.59 8.94
C ILE A 307 -1.90 -3.58 9.76
N ALA A 308 -0.84 -4.04 10.43
CA ALA A 308 0.05 -3.15 11.19
C ALA A 308 0.78 -2.16 10.27
N LEU A 309 1.26 -2.62 9.10
CA LEU A 309 1.91 -1.79 8.09
C LEU A 309 1.00 -0.65 7.63
N ASN A 310 -0.25 -0.95 7.26
CA ASN A 310 -1.22 0.05 6.86
C ASN A 310 -1.54 1.03 8.02
N THR A 311 -1.69 0.53 9.24
CA THR A 311 -1.96 1.36 10.43
C THR A 311 -0.77 2.29 10.75
N TYR A 312 0.47 1.79 10.61
CA TYR A 312 1.68 2.57 10.76
C TYR A 312 1.77 3.70 9.72
N SER A 313 1.55 3.39 8.45
CA SER A 313 1.60 4.39 7.37
C SER A 313 0.41 5.37 7.45
N ALA A 314 -0.76 4.94 7.92
CA ALA A 314 -1.86 5.84 8.25
C ALA A 314 -1.49 6.82 9.36
N MET A 315 -0.75 6.37 10.40
CA MET A 315 -0.24 7.23 11.46
C MET A 315 0.75 8.27 10.91
N LEU A 316 1.70 7.87 10.05
CA LEU A 316 2.62 8.82 9.41
C LEU A 316 1.87 9.85 8.56
N THR A 317 0.85 9.41 7.82
CA THR A 317 -0.01 10.28 7.01
C THR A 317 -0.79 11.27 7.88
N LEU A 318 -1.38 10.81 8.99
CA LEU A 318 -2.10 11.66 9.93
C LEU A 318 -1.18 12.70 10.57
N LEU A 319 0.00 12.29 11.05
CA LEU A 319 0.97 13.20 11.63
C LEU A 319 1.45 14.24 10.61
N THR A 320 1.72 13.83 9.36
CA THR A 320 2.07 14.76 8.26
C THR A 320 0.94 15.75 7.99
N GLY A 321 -0.31 15.32 8.03
CA GLY A 321 -1.48 16.17 7.85
C GLY A 321 -1.63 17.20 8.97
N VAL A 322 -1.49 16.77 10.22
CA VAL A 322 -1.53 17.67 11.39
C VAL A 322 -0.37 18.68 11.31
N ASP A 323 0.85 18.21 11.03
CA ASP A 323 2.02 19.07 10.86
C ASP A 323 1.82 20.10 9.75
N SER A 324 1.15 19.74 8.66
CA SER A 324 0.87 20.66 7.54
C SER A 324 -0.09 21.81 7.91
N ILE A 325 -0.91 21.63 8.93
CA ILE A 325 -1.81 22.67 9.46
C ILE A 325 -1.15 23.43 10.61
N LYS A 326 -0.65 22.69 11.58
CA LYS A 326 0.01 23.19 12.79
C LYS A 326 1.26 22.35 13.03
N LYS A 327 2.43 23.01 13.03
CA LYS A 327 3.71 22.35 13.27
C LYS A 327 3.65 21.56 14.58
N ILE A 328 4.06 20.30 14.51
CA ILE A 328 4.09 19.39 15.64
C ILE A 328 5.48 18.79 15.82
N THR A 329 5.78 18.42 17.05
CA THR A 329 6.94 17.60 17.36
C THR A 329 6.51 16.14 17.38
N PRO A 330 7.10 15.28 16.53
CA PRO A 330 6.83 13.86 16.57
C PRO A 330 7.29 13.28 17.90
N THR A 331 6.35 12.82 18.72
CA THR A 331 6.64 12.18 20.01
C THR A 331 6.06 10.78 20.05
N PRO A 332 6.61 9.87 20.88
CA PRO A 332 5.99 8.56 21.10
C PRO A 332 4.51 8.65 21.54
N ARG A 333 4.15 9.71 22.31
CA ARG A 333 2.75 9.95 22.70
C ARG A 333 1.87 10.31 21.49
N ALA A 334 2.33 11.22 20.63
CA ALA A 334 1.61 11.57 19.40
C ALA A 334 1.40 10.35 18.51
N ARG A 335 2.39 9.48 18.41
CA ARG A 335 2.33 8.20 17.70
C ARG A 335 1.22 7.29 18.26
N VAL A 336 1.26 7.00 19.56
CA VAL A 336 0.26 6.17 20.23
C VAL A 336 -1.14 6.75 20.09
N MET A 337 -1.32 8.06 20.31
CA MET A 337 -2.61 8.72 20.16
C MET A 337 -3.15 8.64 18.72
N SER A 338 -2.30 8.83 17.72
CA SER A 338 -2.69 8.74 16.32
C SER A 338 -3.09 7.31 15.93
N ILE A 339 -2.32 6.29 16.35
CA ILE A 339 -2.67 4.88 16.13
C ILE A 339 -3.98 4.53 16.82
N SER A 340 -4.19 4.99 18.06
CA SER A 340 -5.45 4.76 18.79
C SER A 340 -6.66 5.39 18.09
N ALA A 341 -6.51 6.63 17.60
CA ALA A 341 -7.58 7.30 16.86
C ALA A 341 -7.91 6.57 15.55
N ILE A 342 -6.88 6.14 14.79
CA ILE A 342 -7.05 5.34 13.58
C ILE A 342 -7.73 4.01 13.90
N SER A 343 -7.34 3.34 14.98
CA SER A 343 -7.95 2.07 15.40
C SER A 343 -9.43 2.20 15.75
N VAL A 344 -9.82 3.29 16.39
CA VAL A 344 -11.25 3.59 16.67
C VAL A 344 -12.01 3.82 15.37
N ILE A 345 -11.45 4.58 14.43
CA ILE A 345 -12.05 4.81 13.10
C ILE A 345 -12.21 3.47 12.36
N LEU A 346 -11.16 2.65 12.32
CA LEU A 346 -11.18 1.33 11.67
C LEU A 346 -12.28 0.44 12.26
N LEU A 347 -12.33 0.32 13.59
CA LEU A 347 -13.32 -0.51 14.25
C LEU A 347 -14.75 -0.01 13.97
N THR A 348 -14.97 1.31 14.02
CA THR A 348 -16.26 1.91 13.69
C THR A 348 -16.67 1.61 12.26
N CYS A 349 -15.75 1.78 11.28
CA CYS A 349 -16.02 1.50 9.87
C CYS A 349 -16.36 0.02 9.66
N VAL A 350 -15.54 -0.89 10.19
CA VAL A 350 -15.71 -2.34 10.00
C VAL A 350 -17.03 -2.83 10.59
N LEU A 351 -17.40 -2.37 11.78
CA LEU A 351 -18.64 -2.77 12.44
C LEU A 351 -19.91 -2.12 11.83
N SER A 352 -19.74 -1.02 11.08
CA SER A 352 -20.84 -0.33 10.40
C SER A 352 -21.13 -0.87 9.01
N ILE A 353 -20.10 -1.42 8.32
CA ILE A 353 -20.23 -1.95 6.96
C ILE A 353 -20.75 -3.38 7.05
N LYS A 354 -21.93 -3.61 6.43
CA LYS A 354 -22.53 -4.93 6.28
C LYS A 354 -22.46 -5.31 4.80
N GLY A 355 -21.89 -6.46 4.47
CA GLY A 355 -21.86 -6.92 3.10
C GLY A 355 -20.79 -7.96 2.78
N ASP A 356 -20.78 -8.41 1.52
CA ASP A 356 -19.80 -9.34 0.99
C ASP A 356 -18.43 -8.69 0.89
N GLY A 357 -17.42 -9.30 1.51
CA GLY A 357 -16.04 -8.81 1.51
C GLY A 357 -15.41 -8.73 0.11
N ILE A 358 -15.78 -9.64 -0.81
CA ILE A 358 -15.28 -9.62 -2.20
C ILE A 358 -15.86 -8.45 -2.99
N ALA A 359 -17.16 -8.17 -2.82
CA ALA A 359 -17.79 -7.02 -3.47
C ALA A 359 -17.23 -5.69 -2.96
N LEU A 360 -16.99 -5.59 -1.65
CA LEU A 360 -16.34 -4.43 -1.03
C LEU A 360 -14.92 -4.24 -1.57
N LEU A 361 -14.14 -5.33 -1.66
CA LEU A 361 -12.79 -5.35 -2.23
C LEU A 361 -12.78 -4.77 -3.65
N ASN A 362 -13.66 -5.26 -4.53
CA ASN A 362 -13.72 -4.81 -5.92
C ASN A 362 -13.97 -3.31 -6.03
N THR A 363 -15.02 -2.81 -5.40
CA THR A 363 -15.38 -1.38 -5.44
C THR A 363 -14.27 -0.50 -4.87
N PHE A 364 -13.68 -0.92 -3.76
CA PHE A 364 -12.60 -0.20 -3.10
C PHE A 364 -11.36 -0.09 -4.00
N LEU A 365 -10.91 -1.19 -4.62
CA LEU A 365 -9.72 -1.19 -5.47
C LEU A 365 -9.89 -0.31 -6.71
N VAL A 366 -11.08 -0.26 -7.31
CA VAL A 366 -11.36 0.65 -8.43
C VAL A 366 -11.25 2.12 -7.99
N LEU A 367 -11.84 2.48 -6.85
CA LEU A 367 -11.77 3.86 -6.33
C LEU A 367 -10.33 4.28 -5.99
N LEU A 368 -9.52 3.37 -5.45
CA LEU A 368 -8.10 3.65 -5.18
C LEU A 368 -7.35 4.13 -6.41
N LEU A 369 -7.56 3.45 -7.54
CA LEU A 369 -6.89 3.77 -8.79
C LEU A 369 -7.17 5.21 -9.20
N TYR A 370 -8.42 5.65 -9.06
CA TYR A 370 -8.82 7.01 -9.45
C TYR A 370 -8.16 8.09 -8.61
N PHE A 371 -7.95 7.86 -7.32
CA PHE A 371 -7.30 8.85 -6.44
C PHE A 371 -5.77 8.84 -6.55
N LEU A 372 -5.15 7.67 -6.76
CA LEU A 372 -3.70 7.55 -6.70
C LEU A 372 -3.00 7.82 -8.01
N VAL A 373 -3.64 7.57 -9.14
CA VAL A 373 -3.03 7.74 -10.46
C VAL A 373 -2.59 9.18 -10.73
N PRO A 374 -3.42 10.22 -10.52
CA PRO A 374 -2.98 11.59 -10.72
C PRO A 374 -1.81 11.99 -9.81
N TRP A 375 -1.82 11.55 -8.54
CA TRP A 375 -0.75 11.81 -7.60
C TRP A 375 0.57 11.14 -8.03
N THR A 376 0.51 9.86 -8.38
CA THR A 376 1.66 9.09 -8.87
C THR A 376 2.29 9.76 -10.10
N ALA A 377 1.47 10.19 -11.07
CA ALA A 377 1.95 10.86 -12.27
C ALA A 377 2.69 12.16 -11.95
N VAL A 378 2.11 13.02 -11.10
CA VAL A 378 2.73 14.27 -10.68
C VAL A 378 4.06 14.03 -9.97
N ASN A 379 4.09 13.10 -9.01
CA ASN A 379 5.30 12.83 -8.22
C ASN A 379 6.43 12.24 -9.09
N LEU A 380 6.15 11.23 -9.90
CA LEU A 380 7.18 10.58 -10.72
C LEU A 380 7.70 11.50 -11.83
N VAL A 381 6.83 12.30 -12.44
CA VAL A 381 7.26 13.30 -13.42
C VAL A 381 8.16 14.34 -12.77
N ASP A 382 7.84 14.81 -11.58
CA ASP A 382 8.69 15.73 -10.84
C ASP A 382 10.06 15.12 -10.55
N TYR A 383 10.05 13.93 -9.97
CA TYR A 383 11.27 13.28 -9.51
C TYR A 383 12.23 12.88 -10.65
N PHE A 384 11.71 12.30 -11.72
CA PHE A 384 12.56 11.76 -12.78
C PHE A 384 12.83 12.73 -13.93
N PHE A 385 11.90 13.63 -14.25
CA PHE A 385 12.00 14.48 -15.44
C PHE A 385 12.26 15.95 -15.12
N VAL A 386 11.69 16.50 -14.03
CA VAL A 386 11.84 17.91 -13.66
C VAL A 386 13.06 18.09 -12.74
N ARG A 387 12.99 17.68 -11.48
CA ARG A 387 14.04 17.90 -10.46
C ARG A 387 15.13 16.85 -10.44
N LYS A 388 14.91 15.71 -11.07
CA LYS A 388 15.87 14.61 -11.23
C LYS A 388 16.47 14.10 -9.91
N GLY A 389 15.62 14.01 -8.88
CA GLY A 389 15.99 13.55 -7.55
C GLY A 389 16.71 14.60 -6.66
N ARG A 390 16.87 15.83 -7.11
CA ARG A 390 17.55 16.90 -6.34
C ARG A 390 16.53 17.77 -5.63
N TYR A 391 16.57 17.75 -4.29
CA TYR A 391 15.62 18.47 -3.44
C TYR A 391 16.33 19.14 -2.25
N ALA A 392 15.83 20.33 -1.89
CA ALA A 392 16.22 21.02 -0.67
C ALA A 392 15.44 20.48 0.53
N ILE A 393 15.92 19.37 1.12
CA ILE A 393 15.24 18.61 2.18
C ILE A 393 14.74 19.48 3.35
N PRO A 394 15.55 20.42 3.92
CA PRO A 394 15.08 21.30 4.99
C PRO A 394 13.82 22.10 4.63
N HIS A 395 13.65 22.45 3.37
CA HIS A 395 12.53 23.24 2.90
C HIS A 395 11.20 22.47 2.83
N PHE A 396 11.20 21.16 3.04
CA PHE A 396 9.96 20.36 3.23
C PHE A 396 9.31 20.61 4.59
N PHE A 397 10.06 21.11 5.58
CA PHE A 397 9.60 21.27 6.96
C PHE A 397 9.17 22.70 7.30
N THR A 398 9.08 23.59 6.32
CA THR A 398 8.65 24.95 6.52
C THR A 398 7.75 25.47 5.38
N PRO A 399 6.64 26.16 5.69
CA PRO A 399 5.78 26.75 4.69
C PRO A 399 6.43 27.95 3.97
N LYS A 400 7.52 28.51 4.52
CA LYS A 400 8.30 29.59 3.94
C LYS A 400 9.47 29.09 3.07
N GLY A 401 9.61 27.77 2.90
CA GLY A 401 10.62 27.16 2.04
C GLY A 401 10.38 27.43 0.55
N ILE A 402 11.34 27.00 -0.29
CA ILE A 402 11.25 27.19 -1.76
C ILE A 402 10.03 26.49 -2.40
N TYR A 403 9.51 25.47 -1.74
CA TYR A 403 8.30 24.78 -2.19
C TYR A 403 7.00 25.47 -1.75
N GLY A 404 7.08 26.47 -0.87
CA GLY A 404 5.95 27.27 -0.41
C GLY A 404 4.89 26.49 0.37
N ALA A 405 3.87 27.22 0.84
CA ALA A 405 2.73 26.59 1.54
C ALA A 405 1.80 25.84 0.57
N TRP A 406 1.60 26.36 -0.61
CA TRP A 406 0.73 25.83 -1.66
C TRP A 406 1.48 25.80 -2.98
N GLN A 407 1.68 24.62 -3.56
CA GLN A 407 2.31 24.48 -4.88
C GLN A 407 1.22 24.18 -5.92
N PHE A 408 0.71 25.24 -6.53
CA PHE A 408 -0.42 25.13 -7.45
C PHE A 408 -0.15 24.25 -8.67
N ARG A 409 1.11 24.13 -9.11
CA ARG A 409 1.45 23.27 -10.25
C ARG A 409 1.04 21.82 -9.99
N GLY A 410 1.36 21.26 -8.82
CA GLY A 410 0.96 19.91 -8.45
C GLY A 410 -0.54 19.78 -8.24
N ILE A 411 -1.12 20.72 -7.49
CA ILE A 411 -2.56 20.69 -7.16
C ILE A 411 -3.40 20.77 -8.44
N VAL A 412 -3.11 21.72 -9.32
CA VAL A 412 -3.85 21.90 -10.58
C VAL A 412 -3.69 20.69 -11.50
N SER A 413 -2.47 20.13 -11.61
CA SER A 413 -2.21 18.94 -12.42
C SER A 413 -2.96 17.72 -11.90
N TYR A 414 -3.02 17.54 -10.58
CA TYR A 414 -3.81 16.49 -9.94
C TYR A 414 -5.30 16.65 -10.25
N LEU A 415 -5.86 17.84 -10.05
CA LEU A 415 -7.29 18.11 -10.24
C LEU A 415 -7.71 18.00 -11.71
N ILE A 416 -6.90 18.52 -12.65
CA ILE A 416 -7.17 18.40 -14.09
C ILE A 416 -7.12 16.93 -14.52
N GLY A 417 -6.12 16.18 -14.05
CA GLY A 417 -6.02 14.75 -14.36
C GLY A 417 -7.20 13.97 -13.79
N PHE A 418 -7.57 14.21 -12.53
CA PHE A 418 -8.73 13.57 -11.92
C PHE A 418 -10.03 13.91 -12.67
N ALA A 419 -10.26 15.18 -13.01
CA ALA A 419 -11.43 15.60 -13.77
C ALA A 419 -11.49 14.96 -15.16
N ALA A 420 -10.34 14.81 -15.83
CA ALA A 420 -10.25 14.16 -17.13
C ALA A 420 -10.57 12.67 -17.06
N MET A 421 -10.39 12.01 -15.91
CA MET A 421 -10.72 10.59 -15.70
C MET A 421 -12.23 10.35 -15.56
N VAL A 422 -12.99 11.31 -15.00
CA VAL A 422 -14.41 11.13 -14.65
C VAL A 422 -15.27 10.61 -15.81
N PRO A 423 -15.13 11.09 -17.06
CA PRO A 423 -15.89 10.53 -18.19
C PRO A 423 -15.63 9.06 -18.49
N PHE A 424 -14.51 8.50 -18.00
CA PHE A 424 -14.08 7.12 -18.20
C PHE A 424 -14.31 6.22 -16.98
N PHE A 425 -14.83 6.73 -15.88
CA PHE A 425 -15.09 5.92 -14.68
C PHE A 425 -16.16 4.86 -14.94
N TYR A 426 -15.89 3.65 -14.46
CA TYR A 426 -16.84 2.56 -14.38
C TYR A 426 -16.89 2.01 -12.96
N ILE A 427 -17.88 2.41 -12.18
CA ILE A 427 -18.08 2.00 -10.79
C ILE A 427 -19.30 1.08 -10.73
N PHE A 428 -19.05 -0.19 -10.43
CA PHE A 428 -20.05 -1.23 -10.31
C PHE A 428 -20.09 -1.76 -8.88
N ASP A 429 -21.29 -1.78 -8.29
CA ASP A 429 -21.53 -2.42 -7.00
C ASP A 429 -21.83 -3.90 -7.25
N ALA A 430 -20.83 -4.75 -7.01
CA ALA A 430 -20.96 -6.18 -7.23
C ALA A 430 -21.95 -6.85 -6.24
N ALA A 431 -22.09 -6.29 -5.02
CA ALA A 431 -23.04 -6.82 -4.03
C ALA A 431 -24.50 -6.53 -4.42
N ALA A 432 -24.77 -5.33 -4.94
CA ALA A 432 -26.08 -4.93 -5.38
C ALA A 432 -26.37 -5.32 -6.85
N GLY A 433 -25.37 -5.82 -7.59
CA GLY A 433 -25.47 -6.17 -9.00
C GLY A 433 -25.84 -5.00 -9.92
N LYS A 434 -25.43 -3.77 -9.57
CA LYS A 434 -25.84 -2.56 -10.30
C LYS A 434 -24.68 -1.57 -10.55
N GLU A 435 -24.83 -0.82 -11.63
CA GLU A 435 -23.98 0.31 -11.92
C GLU A 435 -24.22 1.44 -10.89
N VAL A 436 -23.17 1.89 -10.22
CA VAL A 436 -23.21 3.05 -9.31
C VAL A 436 -22.96 4.33 -10.11
N PHE A 437 -21.92 4.32 -10.94
CA PHE A 437 -21.60 5.42 -11.83
C PHE A 437 -20.89 4.89 -13.08
N VAL A 438 -21.38 5.29 -14.25
CA VAL A 438 -20.74 4.99 -15.54
C VAL A 438 -20.61 6.29 -16.33
N GLY A 439 -19.37 6.70 -16.53
CA GLY A 439 -19.06 7.87 -17.32
C GLY A 439 -19.47 7.72 -18.80
N PRO A 440 -19.76 8.82 -19.48
CA PRO A 440 -20.25 8.76 -20.87
C PRO A 440 -19.28 8.08 -21.83
N LEU A 441 -17.96 8.27 -21.64
CA LEU A 441 -16.95 7.62 -22.47
C LEU A 441 -16.71 6.15 -22.07
N ALA A 442 -16.80 5.81 -20.78
CA ALA A 442 -16.81 4.41 -20.35
C ALA A 442 -17.96 3.64 -20.97
N ARG A 443 -19.15 4.26 -21.06
CA ARG A 443 -20.34 3.66 -21.69
C ARG A 443 -20.13 3.44 -23.20
N MET A 444 -19.46 4.36 -23.89
CA MET A 444 -19.10 4.19 -25.31
C MET A 444 -18.05 3.09 -25.53
N LEU A 445 -17.24 2.82 -24.53
CA LEU A 445 -16.23 1.75 -24.51
C LEU A 445 -16.80 0.44 -23.93
N GLU A 446 -18.12 0.29 -23.92
CA GLU A 446 -18.80 -0.92 -23.43
C GLU A 446 -18.44 -1.31 -21.99
N GLY A 447 -18.07 -0.34 -21.14
CA GLY A 447 -17.69 -0.54 -19.75
C GLY A 447 -16.19 -0.81 -19.53
N VAL A 448 -15.35 -0.71 -20.56
CA VAL A 448 -13.89 -0.79 -20.38
C VAL A 448 -13.38 0.47 -19.71
N ASP A 449 -12.81 0.30 -18.52
CA ASP A 449 -12.24 1.40 -17.73
C ASP A 449 -10.79 1.70 -18.14
N ILE A 450 -10.58 2.81 -18.83
CA ILE A 450 -9.26 3.35 -19.17
C ILE A 450 -8.93 4.64 -18.42
N ALA A 451 -9.70 4.97 -17.38
CA ALA A 451 -9.51 6.21 -16.61
C ALA A 451 -8.09 6.34 -16.08
N TRP A 452 -7.48 5.24 -15.63
CA TRP A 452 -6.09 5.23 -15.16
C TRP A 452 -5.08 5.72 -16.21
N LEU A 453 -5.26 5.34 -17.48
CA LEU A 453 -4.37 5.77 -18.56
C LEU A 453 -4.53 7.27 -18.82
N VAL A 454 -5.77 7.73 -18.88
CA VAL A 454 -6.09 9.17 -19.05
C VAL A 454 -5.53 9.98 -17.89
N GLY A 455 -5.70 9.52 -16.66
CA GLY A 455 -5.18 10.18 -15.46
C GLY A 455 -3.66 10.29 -15.46
N LEU A 456 -2.94 9.22 -15.79
CA LEU A 456 -1.48 9.23 -15.90
C LEU A 456 -1.00 10.24 -16.92
N LEU A 457 -1.56 10.18 -18.13
CA LEU A 457 -1.12 11.03 -19.23
C LEU A 457 -1.47 12.50 -18.98
N VAL A 458 -2.70 12.79 -18.60
CA VAL A 458 -3.16 14.18 -18.42
C VAL A 458 -2.47 14.83 -17.22
N SER A 459 -2.43 14.16 -16.05
CA SER A 459 -1.75 14.72 -14.87
C SER A 459 -0.26 14.90 -15.12
N GLY A 460 0.40 13.89 -15.67
CA GLY A 460 1.84 13.91 -15.92
C GLY A 460 2.23 15.00 -16.93
N LEU A 461 1.52 15.09 -18.06
CA LEU A 461 1.79 16.11 -19.09
C LEU A 461 1.51 17.50 -18.55
N THR A 462 0.37 17.72 -17.88
CA THR A 462 0.02 19.02 -17.29
C THR A 462 1.09 19.46 -16.30
N TYR A 463 1.53 18.55 -15.41
CA TYR A 463 2.59 18.87 -14.45
C TYR A 463 3.92 19.20 -15.14
N TYR A 464 4.33 18.41 -16.12
CA TYR A 464 5.55 18.67 -16.88
C TYR A 464 5.54 20.04 -17.56
N LEU A 465 4.42 20.39 -18.21
CA LEU A 465 4.26 21.68 -18.88
C LEU A 465 4.29 22.86 -17.90
N LEU A 466 3.55 22.76 -16.80
CA LEU A 466 3.53 23.81 -15.77
C LEU A 466 4.88 23.95 -15.06
N SER A 467 5.63 22.87 -14.94
CA SER A 467 6.94 22.86 -14.28
C SER A 467 8.05 23.52 -15.08
N ARG A 468 7.85 23.81 -16.37
CA ARG A 468 8.80 24.59 -17.18
C ARG A 468 9.02 26.02 -16.64
N SER A 469 8.11 26.53 -15.81
CA SER A 469 8.22 27.84 -15.15
C SER A 469 8.99 27.79 -13.82
N ILE A 470 9.55 26.66 -13.42
CA ILE A 470 10.37 26.52 -12.20
C ILE A 470 11.79 27.00 -12.51
N ASP A 471 12.32 27.88 -11.66
CA ASP A 471 13.74 28.27 -11.70
C ASP A 471 14.59 27.16 -11.04
N LEU A 472 14.96 26.17 -11.83
CA LEU A 472 15.77 25.04 -11.36
C LEU A 472 17.21 25.43 -11.02
N GLU A 473 17.73 26.54 -11.58
CA GLU A 473 19.07 27.01 -11.24
C GLU A 473 19.09 27.64 -9.84
N TYR A 474 18.04 28.38 -9.52
CA TYR A 474 17.86 28.91 -8.16
C TYR A 474 17.69 27.77 -7.14
N GLU A 475 16.83 26.77 -7.42
CA GLU A 475 16.69 25.61 -6.55
C GLU A 475 18.04 24.88 -6.33
N ARG A 476 18.82 24.67 -7.40
CA ARG A 476 20.13 24.01 -7.33
C ARG A 476 21.12 24.78 -6.47
N ARG A 477 21.20 26.10 -6.61
CA ARG A 477 22.08 26.92 -5.77
C ARG A 477 21.76 26.76 -4.28
N ILE A 478 20.49 26.69 -3.92
CA ILE A 478 20.06 26.44 -2.55
C ILE A 478 20.47 25.04 -2.12
N ILE A 479 20.19 24.00 -2.92
CA ILE A 479 20.52 22.62 -2.61
C ILE A 479 22.04 22.45 -2.39
N ASP A 480 22.85 23.03 -3.25
CA ASP A 480 24.32 22.95 -3.18
C ASP A 480 24.90 23.70 -1.97
N SER A 481 24.13 24.59 -1.33
CA SER A 481 24.50 25.28 -0.08
C SER A 481 24.12 24.53 1.20
N ILE A 482 23.28 23.48 1.10
CA ILE A 482 22.77 22.72 2.25
C ILE A 482 23.76 21.61 2.61
N THR A 483 24.18 21.56 3.88
CA THR A 483 24.99 20.47 4.44
C THR A 483 24.09 19.45 5.14
N GLU A 484 24.62 18.24 5.38
CA GLU A 484 23.88 17.23 6.15
C GLU A 484 23.59 17.68 7.59
N SER A 485 24.52 18.45 8.18
CA SER A 485 24.32 19.07 9.50
C SER A 485 23.13 20.04 9.53
N ASP A 486 22.88 20.77 8.43
CA ASP A 486 21.73 21.66 8.32
C ASP A 486 20.41 20.86 8.27
N ILE A 487 20.42 19.73 7.56
CA ILE A 487 19.24 18.85 7.48
C ILE A 487 18.90 18.28 8.87
N VAL A 488 19.93 17.76 9.57
CA VAL A 488 19.77 17.16 10.90
C VAL A 488 19.39 18.21 11.94
N SER A 489 20.01 19.40 11.91
CA SER A 489 19.72 20.48 12.86
C SER A 489 18.28 21.00 12.71
N MET A 490 17.77 21.15 11.48
CA MET A 490 16.39 21.57 11.27
C MET A 490 15.36 20.48 11.64
N ALA A 491 15.72 19.23 11.47
CA ALA A 491 14.90 18.12 11.98
C ALA A 491 14.83 18.16 13.53
N HIS A 492 15.92 18.56 14.22
CA HIS A 492 15.95 18.69 15.68
C HIS A 492 15.39 20.03 16.21
N GLN A 493 15.56 21.15 15.52
CA GLN A 493 14.97 22.44 15.92
C GLN A 493 13.43 22.39 15.91
N SER A 494 12.85 21.54 15.08
CA SER A 494 11.40 21.24 15.16
C SER A 494 11.01 20.64 16.52
N VAL A 495 11.95 20.06 17.25
CA VAL A 495 11.76 19.47 18.59
C VAL A 495 11.86 20.53 19.71
N GLU A 496 12.68 21.55 19.55
CA GLU A 496 12.93 22.57 20.59
C GLU A 496 11.94 23.74 20.56
N GLU A 497 11.51 24.19 19.37
CA GLU A 497 10.49 25.25 19.23
C GLU A 497 9.06 24.80 19.60
N GLY A 498 8.85 23.51 19.81
CA GLY A 498 7.58 22.92 20.27
C GLY A 498 7.46 22.71 21.78
N ARG A 499 8.51 23.09 22.54
CA ARG A 499 8.50 23.11 24.00
C ARG A 499 8.15 24.50 24.52
#